data_cace88a9851e8240add969049ce947cc
#
_entry.id   cace88a9851e8240add969049ce947cc
#
_cell.length_a   1.000
_cell.length_b   1.000
_cell.length_c   1.000
_cell.angle_alpha   90.00
_cell.angle_beta   90.00
_cell.angle_gamma   90.00
#
_symmetry.space_group_name_H-M   'P 1'
#
loop_
_entity.id
_entity.type
_entity.pdbx_description
1 polymer ?
#
loop_
_entity_poly.entity_id
_entity_poly.type
_entity_poly.pdbx_seq_one_letter_code
_entity_poly.pdbx_strand_id
1 'polypeptide(L)'
;MIKKLLIIAAITMAGITSEDMLAQEHSITPDGTYLFVQRDTCDLFMDVYNPASGSNTTAFGLEKPTVIFMFGGGFIGGTRDDADYHKWFRQMTENGYRVISIDYRLGLKGSNKVGVAQVNVLDKAIHMAVEDLFSATNFILDNADQFGVRPDNIVISGSSAGAITVMQAEYEIANNTAWASVLPAGFNYAGVMSFSGAILSREGKVDFKTDPCPTLMLHGTSDKLVPYNQIKLFNLGFFGGGKLVDRFKKYGLNYNMFHFVDYGHEIAESMGTTLDLQIKFLETNVMQKKMRIVEAWIDDPDVFKGAGPQSRKELYGN
;
A
#
# COMPACT_ATOMS: atom_id res chain seq x y z
N MET A 1 55.18 28.27 -39.00
CA MET A 1 53.73 28.50 -39.04
C MET A 1 53.04 27.13 -38.84
N ILE A 2 52.62 26.85 -37.62
CA ILE A 2 51.99 25.59 -37.22
C ILE A 2 50.50 25.82 -37.20
N LYS A 3 49.75 25.21 -38.14
CA LYS A 3 48.28 25.21 -38.14
C LYS A 3 47.78 24.22 -37.06
N LYS A 4 47.18 24.74 -36.00
CA LYS A 4 46.39 23.95 -35.04
C LYS A 4 45.12 23.50 -35.69
N LEU A 5 44.96 22.20 -35.84
CA LEU A 5 43.71 21.53 -36.24
C LEU A 5 42.83 21.42 -34.98
N LEU A 6 41.75 22.20 -34.90
CA LEU A 6 40.74 22.01 -33.90
C LEU A 6 39.78 20.89 -34.37
N ILE A 7 39.85 19.74 -33.71
CA ILE A 7 38.85 18.70 -33.85
C ILE A 7 37.71 19.06 -32.88
N ILE A 8 36.59 19.53 -33.43
CA ILE A 8 35.32 19.68 -32.69
C ILE A 8 34.68 18.29 -32.68
N ALA A 9 34.81 17.59 -31.56
CA ALA A 9 33.98 16.41 -31.32
C ALA A 9 32.55 16.88 -31.02
N ALA A 10 31.64 16.69 -31.99
CA ALA A 10 30.21 16.83 -31.76
C ALA A 10 29.75 15.63 -30.92
N ILE A 11 29.61 15.81 -29.63
CA ILE A 11 28.88 14.87 -28.75
C ILE A 11 27.41 15.08 -29.10
N THR A 12 26.84 14.14 -29.84
CA THR A 12 25.39 14.01 -29.94
C THR A 12 24.84 13.65 -28.58
N MET A 13 24.40 14.63 -27.80
CA MET A 13 23.52 14.40 -26.67
C MET A 13 22.22 13.84 -27.25
N ALA A 14 21.99 12.55 -27.11
CA ALA A 14 20.63 12.01 -27.17
C ALA A 14 19.80 12.81 -26.17
N GLY A 15 18.72 13.44 -26.65
CA GLY A 15 17.92 14.34 -25.84
C GLY A 15 17.25 13.55 -24.71
N ILE A 16 17.82 13.64 -23.53
CA ILE A 16 17.16 13.23 -22.30
C ILE A 16 16.09 14.29 -22.05
N THR A 17 14.83 13.88 -22.04
CA THR A 17 13.73 14.79 -21.74
C THR A 17 13.71 15.16 -20.28
N SER A 18 13.02 16.25 -19.92
CA SER A 18 12.84 16.61 -18.50
C SER A 18 12.12 15.52 -17.71
N GLU A 19 11.25 14.75 -18.37
CA GLU A 19 10.57 13.59 -17.79
C GLU A 19 11.54 12.42 -17.54
N ASP A 20 12.45 12.14 -18.48
CA ASP A 20 13.51 11.13 -18.29
C ASP A 20 14.46 11.50 -17.17
N MET A 21 14.79 12.79 -17.03
CA MET A 21 15.61 13.28 -15.92
C MET A 21 14.90 13.14 -14.57
N LEU A 22 13.61 13.47 -14.49
CA LEU A 22 12.82 13.32 -13.27
C LEU A 22 12.61 11.84 -12.90
N ALA A 23 12.37 10.98 -13.90
CA ALA A 23 12.26 9.53 -13.69
C ALA A 23 13.60 8.94 -13.18
N GLN A 24 14.72 9.38 -13.74
CA GLN A 24 16.05 8.97 -13.29
C GLN A 24 16.40 9.50 -11.89
N GLU A 25 15.96 10.70 -11.55
CA GLU A 25 16.15 11.29 -10.21
C GLU A 25 15.40 10.53 -9.12
N HIS A 26 14.28 9.87 -9.46
CA HIS A 26 13.46 9.13 -8.51
C HIS A 26 13.65 7.62 -8.55
N SER A 27 14.42 7.06 -9.50
CA SER A 27 14.63 5.62 -9.56
C SER A 27 15.40 5.13 -8.33
N ILE A 28 14.97 4.00 -7.77
CA ILE A 28 15.64 3.29 -6.67
C ILE A 28 15.73 1.81 -7.04
N THR A 29 16.87 1.19 -6.77
CA THR A 29 17.06 -0.25 -6.96
C THR A 29 16.94 -0.96 -5.62
N PRO A 30 16.33 -2.16 -5.56
CA PRO A 30 16.29 -2.93 -4.33
C PRO A 30 17.70 -3.40 -3.92
N ASP A 31 17.93 -3.49 -2.63
CA ASP A 31 19.16 -4.09 -2.06
C ASP A 31 19.16 -5.61 -2.21
N GLY A 32 18.01 -6.21 -2.41
CA GLY A 32 17.86 -7.64 -2.69
C GLY A 32 16.45 -8.00 -3.12
N THR A 33 16.37 -9.03 -3.97
CA THR A 33 15.12 -9.63 -4.44
C THR A 33 15.07 -11.09 -3.99
N TYR A 34 13.96 -11.50 -3.38
CA TYR A 34 13.82 -12.83 -2.77
C TYR A 34 12.55 -13.50 -3.23
N LEU A 35 12.64 -14.77 -3.60
CA LEU A 35 11.48 -15.65 -3.83
C LEU A 35 10.89 -16.03 -2.47
N PHE A 36 9.69 -15.59 -2.16
CA PHE A 36 9.06 -15.90 -0.88
C PHE A 36 8.04 -17.04 -0.95
N VAL A 37 7.42 -17.28 -2.10
CA VAL A 37 6.54 -18.43 -2.31
C VAL A 37 6.44 -18.81 -3.78
N GLN A 38 6.35 -20.10 -4.05
CA GLN A 38 6.01 -20.66 -5.35
C GLN A 38 4.53 -21.10 -5.35
N ARG A 39 3.80 -20.64 -6.34
CA ARG A 39 2.41 -21.03 -6.59
C ARG A 39 2.34 -21.85 -7.88
N ASP A 40 1.28 -22.62 -8.08
CA ASP A 40 1.08 -23.41 -9.30
C ASP A 40 1.12 -22.56 -10.58
N THR A 41 0.77 -21.27 -10.48
CA THR A 41 0.63 -20.36 -11.62
C THR A 41 1.77 -19.36 -11.78
N CYS A 42 2.53 -19.09 -10.72
CA CYS A 42 3.63 -18.11 -10.73
C CYS A 42 4.51 -18.22 -9.49
N ASP A 43 5.74 -17.76 -9.63
CA ASP A 43 6.62 -17.46 -8.53
C ASP A 43 6.35 -16.03 -8.04
N LEU A 44 6.35 -15.82 -6.72
CA LEU A 44 6.13 -14.51 -6.12
C LEU A 44 7.39 -14.06 -5.38
N PHE A 45 7.86 -12.88 -5.74
CA PHE A 45 9.08 -12.28 -5.24
C PHE A 45 8.78 -11.06 -4.37
N MET A 46 9.73 -10.70 -3.53
CA MET A 46 9.76 -9.44 -2.81
C MET A 46 11.07 -8.71 -3.05
N ASP A 47 11.00 -7.39 -3.14
CA ASP A 47 12.13 -6.49 -3.23
C ASP A 47 12.32 -5.76 -1.89
N VAL A 48 13.55 -5.77 -1.38
CA VAL A 48 13.92 -5.15 -0.10
C VAL A 48 14.69 -3.86 -0.37
N TYR A 49 14.21 -2.76 0.21
CA TYR A 49 14.83 -1.44 0.18
C TYR A 49 15.19 -1.04 1.61
N ASN A 50 16.46 -1.02 1.93
CA ASN A 50 16.95 -0.73 3.28
C ASN A 50 17.03 0.77 3.57
N PRO A 51 17.05 1.17 4.86
CA PRO A 51 17.29 2.55 5.24
C PRO A 51 18.56 3.12 4.65
N ALA A 52 18.47 4.26 3.96
CA ALA A 52 19.60 4.89 3.27
C ALA A 52 20.77 5.26 4.20
N SER A 53 20.47 5.58 5.46
CA SER A 53 21.48 5.90 6.48
C SER A 53 22.07 4.66 7.19
N GLY A 54 21.60 3.46 6.87
CA GLY A 54 21.93 2.24 7.61
C GLY A 54 21.35 2.20 9.04
N SER A 55 20.63 3.26 9.46
CA SER A 55 20.00 3.36 10.78
C SER A 55 18.48 3.41 10.64
N ASN A 56 17.80 2.52 11.35
CA ASN A 56 16.35 2.46 11.44
C ASN A 56 15.83 2.97 12.80
N THR A 57 16.59 3.79 13.51
CA THR A 57 16.18 4.34 14.79
C THR A 57 15.91 5.84 14.73
N THR A 58 14.98 6.32 15.54
CA THR A 58 14.74 7.75 15.74
C THR A 58 15.80 8.37 16.63
N ALA A 59 15.84 9.71 16.69
CA ALA A 59 16.68 10.45 17.63
C ALA A 59 16.41 10.08 19.11
N PHE A 60 15.25 9.49 19.42
CA PHE A 60 14.88 9.02 20.78
C PHE A 60 15.13 7.54 21.00
N GLY A 61 15.84 6.86 20.09
CA GLY A 61 16.16 5.44 20.18
C GLY A 61 15.00 4.48 19.89
N LEU A 62 13.88 4.96 19.35
CA LEU A 62 12.80 4.09 18.91
C LEU A 62 13.12 3.50 17.54
N GLU A 63 12.96 2.21 17.40
CA GLU A 63 13.17 1.51 16.14
C GLU A 63 11.98 1.75 15.20
N LYS A 64 12.29 2.12 13.94
CA LYS A 64 11.32 2.36 12.90
C LYS A 64 10.79 1.02 12.35
N PRO A 65 9.49 0.91 12.07
CA PRO A 65 8.92 -0.31 11.54
C PRO A 65 9.42 -0.63 10.13
N THR A 66 9.41 -1.91 9.79
CA THR A 66 9.49 -2.35 8.41
C THR A 66 8.11 -2.24 7.78
N VAL A 67 8.04 -1.66 6.59
CA VAL A 67 6.79 -1.49 5.84
C VAL A 67 6.74 -2.51 4.71
N ILE A 68 5.80 -3.45 4.78
CA ILE A 68 5.46 -4.34 3.64
C ILE A 68 4.48 -3.57 2.76
N PHE A 69 4.82 -3.42 1.49
CA PHE A 69 4.02 -2.66 0.52
C PHE A 69 3.39 -3.58 -0.54
N MET A 70 2.13 -3.31 -0.85
CA MET A 70 1.36 -3.93 -1.92
C MET A 70 0.90 -2.89 -2.94
N PHE A 71 1.27 -3.10 -4.19
CA PHE A 71 0.96 -2.20 -5.30
C PHE A 71 -0.53 -2.23 -5.69
N GLY A 72 -0.96 -1.20 -6.42
CA GLY A 72 -2.30 -1.10 -7.02
C GLY A 72 -2.44 -1.92 -8.30
N GLY A 73 -3.48 -1.60 -9.10
CA GLY A 73 -3.70 -2.23 -10.42
C GLY A 73 -4.90 -3.16 -10.48
N GLY A 74 -5.88 -3.02 -9.57
CA GLY A 74 -7.21 -3.64 -9.67
C GLY A 74 -7.22 -5.17 -9.66
N PHE A 75 -6.18 -5.81 -9.15
CA PHE A 75 -5.96 -7.27 -9.22
C PHE A 75 -5.83 -7.82 -10.64
N ILE A 76 -5.62 -6.96 -11.65
CA ILE A 76 -5.44 -7.34 -13.06
C ILE A 76 -4.02 -7.06 -13.58
N GLY A 77 -3.30 -6.13 -12.97
CA GLY A 77 -1.98 -5.66 -13.39
C GLY A 77 -1.20 -5.04 -12.23
N GLY A 78 -0.05 -4.46 -12.56
CA GLY A 78 0.90 -3.88 -11.62
C GLY A 78 2.05 -4.83 -11.29
N THR A 79 3.10 -4.29 -10.70
CA THR A 79 4.30 -5.01 -10.27
C THR A 79 4.84 -4.41 -8.99
N ARG A 80 5.63 -5.20 -8.20
CA ARG A 80 6.26 -4.73 -6.96
C ARG A 80 7.33 -3.64 -7.19
N ASP A 81 7.93 -3.61 -8.39
CA ASP A 81 9.01 -2.71 -8.81
C ASP A 81 8.52 -1.61 -9.77
N ASP A 82 7.24 -1.27 -9.74
CA ASP A 82 6.67 -0.22 -10.57
C ASP A 82 7.31 1.14 -10.24
N ALA A 83 7.77 1.83 -11.29
CA ALA A 83 8.49 3.09 -11.19
C ALA A 83 7.69 4.20 -10.49
N ASP A 84 6.35 4.15 -10.54
CA ASP A 84 5.46 5.12 -9.91
C ASP A 84 5.61 5.13 -8.37
N TYR A 85 6.04 4.01 -7.78
CA TYR A 85 6.29 3.91 -6.34
C TYR A 85 7.73 4.24 -5.93
N HIS A 86 8.69 4.33 -6.86
CA HIS A 86 10.12 4.53 -6.56
C HIS A 86 10.39 5.81 -5.76
N LYS A 87 9.68 6.90 -6.09
CA LYS A 87 9.78 8.15 -5.33
C LYS A 87 9.43 7.93 -3.86
N TRP A 88 8.35 7.22 -3.59
CA TRP A 88 7.92 6.95 -2.23
C TRP A 88 8.85 5.96 -1.51
N PHE A 89 9.34 4.91 -2.19
CA PHE A 89 10.32 3.99 -1.61
C PHE A 89 11.58 4.73 -1.18
N ARG A 90 12.10 5.63 -2.05
CA ARG A 90 13.24 6.48 -1.73
C ARG A 90 12.96 7.37 -0.52
N GLN A 91 11.83 8.07 -0.50
CA GLN A 91 11.46 8.94 0.61
C GLN A 91 11.36 8.16 1.93
N MET A 92 10.79 6.96 1.92
CA MET A 92 10.71 6.11 3.11
C MET A 92 12.10 5.69 3.58
N THR A 93 12.97 5.23 2.68
CA THR A 93 14.33 4.78 3.03
C THR A 93 15.21 5.94 3.50
N GLU A 94 15.11 7.13 2.91
CA GLU A 94 15.77 8.36 3.37
C GLU A 94 15.29 8.76 4.77
N ASN A 95 14.02 8.54 5.08
CA ASN A 95 13.47 8.70 6.42
C ASN A 95 13.78 7.52 7.36
N GLY A 96 14.63 6.57 6.95
CA GLY A 96 15.13 5.48 7.78
C GLY A 96 14.15 4.31 7.98
N TYR A 97 13.11 4.19 7.16
CA TYR A 97 12.22 3.03 7.14
C TYR A 97 12.72 2.00 6.13
N ARG A 98 12.61 0.72 6.46
CA ARG A 98 12.75 -0.35 5.45
C ARG A 98 11.43 -0.52 4.74
N VAL A 99 11.47 -0.66 3.41
CA VAL A 99 10.33 -1.03 2.58
C VAL A 99 10.58 -2.41 1.99
N ILE A 100 9.58 -3.28 2.05
CA ILE A 100 9.56 -4.58 1.38
C ILE A 100 8.36 -4.58 0.45
N SER A 101 8.59 -4.39 -0.84
CA SER A 101 7.54 -4.44 -1.86
C SER A 101 7.35 -5.86 -2.36
N ILE A 102 6.12 -6.36 -2.37
CA ILE A 102 5.84 -7.77 -2.65
C ILE A 102 4.97 -7.95 -3.90
N ASP A 103 5.23 -9.05 -4.62
CA ASP A 103 4.29 -9.58 -5.62
C ASP A 103 3.07 -10.20 -4.92
N TYR A 104 1.95 -10.24 -5.62
CA TYR A 104 0.79 -11.04 -5.26
C TYR A 104 0.06 -11.52 -6.52
N ARG A 105 -0.69 -12.59 -6.42
CA ARG A 105 -1.45 -13.14 -7.56
C ARG A 105 -2.53 -12.18 -8.02
N LEU A 106 -2.53 -11.89 -9.31
CA LEU A 106 -3.49 -11.00 -9.96
C LEU A 106 -4.77 -11.79 -10.30
N GLY A 107 -5.61 -11.99 -9.28
CA GLY A 107 -6.78 -12.90 -9.35
C GLY A 107 -7.88 -12.49 -10.33
N LEU A 108 -7.81 -11.27 -10.90
CA LEU A 108 -8.72 -10.79 -11.95
C LEU A 108 -8.03 -10.69 -13.32
N LYS A 109 -6.77 -11.08 -13.46
CA LYS A 109 -6.04 -11.03 -14.74
C LYS A 109 -6.77 -11.87 -15.79
N GLY A 110 -7.05 -11.26 -16.95
CA GLY A 110 -7.82 -11.90 -18.03
C GLY A 110 -9.34 -11.91 -17.81
N SER A 111 -9.84 -11.32 -16.71
CA SER A 111 -11.29 -11.21 -16.47
C SER A 111 -11.82 -9.95 -17.16
N ASN A 112 -12.69 -10.14 -18.15
CA ASN A 112 -13.24 -9.04 -18.95
C ASN A 112 -14.45 -8.34 -18.29
N LYS A 113 -14.86 -8.74 -17.08
CA LYS A 113 -16.05 -8.18 -16.41
C LYS A 113 -15.88 -8.22 -14.90
N VAL A 114 -15.81 -7.07 -14.29
CA VAL A 114 -15.88 -6.92 -12.82
C VAL A 114 -17.10 -6.08 -12.47
N GLY A 115 -18.20 -6.74 -12.15
CA GLY A 115 -19.47 -6.12 -11.79
C GLY A 115 -20.08 -6.72 -10.54
N VAL A 116 -21.23 -6.18 -10.10
CA VAL A 116 -21.95 -6.67 -8.90
C VAL A 116 -22.30 -8.16 -9.00
N ALA A 117 -22.51 -8.70 -10.21
CA ALA A 117 -22.76 -10.12 -10.44
C ALA A 117 -21.50 -11.01 -10.25
N GLN A 118 -20.30 -10.40 -10.16
CA GLN A 118 -19.01 -11.11 -10.07
C GLN A 118 -18.30 -10.89 -8.74
N VAL A 119 -19.03 -10.49 -7.72
CA VAL A 119 -18.48 -10.26 -6.38
C VAL A 119 -17.72 -11.47 -5.85
N ASN A 120 -18.15 -12.69 -6.17
CA ASN A 120 -17.42 -13.90 -5.78
C ASN A 120 -16.04 -14.01 -6.44
N VAL A 121 -15.86 -13.42 -7.64
CA VAL A 121 -14.56 -13.39 -8.32
C VAL A 121 -13.66 -12.35 -7.68
N LEU A 122 -14.20 -11.18 -7.35
CA LEU A 122 -13.48 -10.14 -6.60
C LEU A 122 -13.08 -10.64 -5.20
N ASP A 123 -14.00 -11.26 -4.48
CA ASP A 123 -13.74 -11.85 -3.17
C ASP A 123 -12.59 -12.86 -3.20
N LYS A 124 -12.60 -13.77 -4.19
CA LYS A 124 -11.49 -14.70 -4.40
C LYS A 124 -10.16 -13.98 -4.70
N ALA A 125 -10.19 -12.95 -5.54
CA ALA A 125 -8.99 -12.20 -5.86
C ALA A 125 -8.41 -11.48 -4.64
N ILE A 126 -9.26 -10.88 -3.81
CA ILE A 126 -8.86 -10.26 -2.54
C ILE A 126 -8.21 -11.31 -1.62
N HIS A 127 -8.86 -12.45 -1.41
CA HIS A 127 -8.33 -13.49 -0.53
C HIS A 127 -7.06 -14.15 -1.06
N MET A 128 -6.92 -14.29 -2.40
CA MET A 128 -5.64 -14.72 -3.00
C MET A 128 -4.50 -13.74 -2.65
N ALA A 129 -4.74 -12.44 -2.75
CA ALA A 129 -3.76 -11.43 -2.41
C ALA A 129 -3.46 -11.38 -0.89
N VAL A 130 -4.47 -11.59 -0.03
CA VAL A 130 -4.30 -11.74 1.43
C VAL A 130 -3.45 -12.96 1.77
N GLU A 131 -3.71 -14.10 1.12
CA GLU A 131 -2.90 -15.31 1.30
C GLU A 131 -1.44 -15.09 0.90
N ASP A 132 -1.20 -14.34 -0.18
CA ASP A 132 0.15 -14.03 -0.63
C ASP A 132 0.85 -13.05 0.31
N LEU A 133 0.15 -12.05 0.85
CA LEU A 133 0.65 -11.17 1.91
C LEU A 133 1.04 -11.96 3.17
N PHE A 134 0.19 -12.89 3.61
CA PHE A 134 0.50 -13.72 4.78
C PHE A 134 1.68 -14.66 4.51
N SER A 135 1.83 -15.17 3.28
CA SER A 135 2.99 -15.97 2.89
C SER A 135 4.29 -15.15 2.91
N ALA A 136 4.26 -13.92 2.39
CA ALA A 136 5.40 -12.99 2.48
C ALA A 136 5.72 -12.64 3.94
N THR A 137 4.69 -12.40 4.76
CA THR A 137 4.86 -12.12 6.19
C THR A 137 5.54 -13.29 6.90
N ASN A 138 5.08 -14.53 6.71
CA ASN A 138 5.72 -15.72 7.30
C ASN A 138 7.17 -15.87 6.84
N PHE A 139 7.44 -15.68 5.53
CA PHE A 139 8.81 -15.73 5.01
C PHE A 139 9.71 -14.66 5.67
N ILE A 140 9.21 -13.44 5.88
CA ILE A 140 9.95 -12.37 6.56
C ILE A 140 10.18 -12.73 8.02
N LEU A 141 9.18 -13.30 8.71
CA LEU A 141 9.30 -13.71 10.11
C LEU A 141 10.30 -14.86 10.29
N ASP A 142 10.28 -15.86 9.39
CA ASP A 142 11.21 -16.99 9.39
C ASP A 142 12.66 -16.55 9.11
N ASN A 143 12.86 -15.41 8.45
CA ASN A 143 14.16 -14.82 8.11
C ASN A 143 14.38 -13.45 8.80
N ALA A 144 13.74 -13.21 9.95
CA ALA A 144 13.71 -11.91 10.60
C ALA A 144 15.10 -11.35 10.93
N ASP A 145 16.03 -12.19 11.38
CA ASP A 145 17.42 -11.81 11.66
C ASP A 145 18.16 -11.38 10.37
N GLN A 146 17.96 -12.11 9.28
CA GLN A 146 18.58 -11.79 7.97
C GLN A 146 18.12 -10.43 7.46
N PHE A 147 16.84 -10.14 7.60
CA PHE A 147 16.27 -8.86 7.14
C PHE A 147 16.39 -7.74 8.19
N GLY A 148 16.85 -8.04 9.42
CA GLY A 148 16.86 -7.09 10.53
C GLY A 148 15.46 -6.57 10.82
N VAL A 149 14.45 -7.44 10.81
CA VAL A 149 13.04 -7.12 11.03
C VAL A 149 12.64 -7.59 12.43
N ARG A 150 11.97 -6.74 13.18
CA ARG A 150 11.33 -7.16 14.43
C ARG A 150 9.91 -7.64 14.14
N PRO A 151 9.55 -8.86 14.58
CA PRO A 151 8.22 -9.44 14.35
C PRO A 151 7.05 -8.58 14.86
N ASP A 152 7.25 -7.83 15.94
CA ASP A 152 6.25 -6.95 16.55
C ASP A 152 6.25 -5.52 15.98
N ASN A 153 7.02 -5.26 14.91
CA ASN A 153 7.23 -3.93 14.36
C ASN A 153 7.12 -3.91 12.82
N ILE A 154 6.12 -4.62 12.30
CA ILE A 154 5.80 -4.69 10.87
C ILE A 154 4.53 -3.89 10.60
N VAL A 155 4.60 -2.95 9.67
CA VAL A 155 3.45 -2.19 9.14
C VAL A 155 3.15 -2.68 7.74
N ILE A 156 1.88 -2.81 7.40
CA ILE A 156 1.45 -3.10 6.03
C ILE A 156 0.89 -1.85 5.37
N SER A 157 1.23 -1.64 4.11
CA SER A 157 0.79 -0.48 3.31
C SER A 157 0.36 -0.92 1.94
N GLY A 158 -0.60 -0.23 1.36
CA GLY A 158 -1.01 -0.55 -0.01
C GLY A 158 -1.75 0.58 -0.72
N SER A 159 -1.67 0.53 -2.04
CA SER A 159 -2.37 1.39 -2.98
C SER A 159 -3.54 0.66 -3.61
N SER A 160 -4.75 1.25 -3.70
CA SER A 160 -5.88 0.70 -4.46
C SER A 160 -6.17 -0.78 -4.12
N ALA A 161 -5.95 -1.72 -5.05
CA ALA A 161 -6.08 -3.16 -4.81
C ALA A 161 -5.18 -3.64 -3.66
N GLY A 162 -3.96 -3.12 -3.54
CA GLY A 162 -3.08 -3.38 -2.41
C GLY A 162 -3.64 -2.83 -1.11
N ALA A 163 -4.26 -1.63 -1.13
CA ALA A 163 -4.92 -1.05 0.04
C ALA A 163 -6.14 -1.86 0.49
N ILE A 164 -6.92 -2.40 -0.46
CA ILE A 164 -8.00 -3.34 -0.16
C ILE A 164 -7.41 -4.58 0.53
N THR A 165 -6.31 -5.12 0.00
CA THR A 165 -5.68 -6.33 0.53
C THR A 165 -5.17 -6.14 1.97
N VAL A 166 -4.46 -5.04 2.27
CA VAL A 166 -3.93 -4.80 3.63
C VAL A 166 -5.05 -4.52 4.63
N MET A 167 -6.12 -3.83 4.22
CA MET A 167 -7.31 -3.63 5.06
C MET A 167 -8.05 -4.94 5.32
N GLN A 168 -8.19 -5.80 4.29
CA GLN A 168 -8.81 -7.12 4.44
C GLN A 168 -7.96 -8.04 5.31
N ALA A 169 -6.63 -8.04 5.15
CA ALA A 169 -5.72 -8.84 5.98
C ALA A 169 -5.89 -8.54 7.47
N GLU A 170 -5.91 -7.25 7.83
CA GLU A 170 -6.15 -6.84 9.22
C GLU A 170 -7.57 -7.22 9.70
N TYR A 171 -8.58 -7.10 8.83
CA TYR A 171 -9.93 -7.54 9.13
C TYR A 171 -10.00 -9.06 9.42
N GLU A 172 -9.27 -9.88 8.65
CA GLU A 172 -9.20 -11.32 8.87
C GLU A 172 -8.50 -11.67 10.22
N ILE A 173 -7.43 -10.95 10.56
CA ILE A 173 -6.70 -11.11 11.82
C ILE A 173 -7.60 -10.71 13.01
N ALA A 174 -8.18 -9.51 12.97
CA ALA A 174 -9.02 -8.98 14.05
C ALA A 174 -10.30 -9.81 14.27
N ASN A 175 -10.71 -10.61 13.28
CA ASN A 175 -11.86 -11.51 13.38
C ASN A 175 -11.48 -12.98 13.63
N ASN A 176 -10.18 -13.31 13.76
CA ASN A 176 -9.69 -14.68 13.95
C ASN A 176 -10.30 -15.65 12.93
N THR A 177 -10.27 -15.28 11.66
CA THR A 177 -10.80 -16.12 10.58
C THR A 177 -9.83 -17.25 10.22
N ALA A 178 -10.33 -18.23 9.46
CA ALA A 178 -9.46 -19.30 8.97
C ALA A 178 -8.31 -18.79 8.07
N TRP A 179 -8.50 -17.66 7.39
CA TRP A 179 -7.45 -17.05 6.58
C TRP A 179 -6.25 -16.60 7.39
N ALA A 180 -6.48 -16.03 8.58
CA ALA A 180 -5.43 -15.56 9.47
C ALA A 180 -4.70 -16.70 10.22
N SER A 181 -5.24 -17.92 10.22
CA SER A 181 -4.67 -19.04 10.98
C SER A 181 -3.30 -19.54 10.49
N VAL A 182 -2.86 -19.07 9.31
CA VAL A 182 -1.53 -19.38 8.76
C VAL A 182 -0.42 -18.52 9.38
N LEU A 183 -0.79 -17.43 10.06
CA LEU A 183 0.17 -16.59 10.79
C LEU A 183 0.47 -17.17 12.18
N PRO A 184 1.61 -16.85 12.79
CA PRO A 184 1.92 -17.27 14.15
C PRO A 184 0.83 -16.88 15.13
N ALA A 185 0.57 -17.74 16.11
CA ALA A 185 -0.44 -17.48 17.13
C ALA A 185 -0.17 -16.17 17.88
N GLY A 186 -1.17 -15.29 17.92
CA GLY A 186 -1.07 -13.96 18.54
C GLY A 186 -0.31 -12.92 17.72
N PHE A 187 0.10 -13.24 16.49
CA PHE A 187 0.67 -12.23 15.59
C PHE A 187 -0.38 -11.18 15.22
N ASN A 188 0.05 -9.92 15.20
CA ASN A 188 -0.66 -8.83 14.54
C ASN A 188 0.35 -7.85 13.97
N TYR A 189 -0.06 -7.10 12.94
CA TYR A 189 0.74 -6.00 12.41
C TYR A 189 0.79 -4.83 13.42
N ALA A 190 1.85 -4.04 13.34
CA ALA A 190 1.99 -2.84 14.16
C ALA A 190 1.12 -1.67 13.65
N GLY A 191 0.69 -1.72 12.40
CA GLY A 191 -0.18 -0.72 11.78
C GLY A 191 -0.51 -1.02 10.33
N VAL A 192 -1.56 -0.35 9.84
CA VAL A 192 -2.00 -0.38 8.44
C VAL A 192 -1.97 1.03 7.86
N MET A 193 -1.46 1.19 6.63
CA MET A 193 -1.57 2.42 5.84
C MET A 193 -2.31 2.11 4.53
N SER A 194 -3.47 2.71 4.33
CA SER A 194 -4.39 2.43 3.22
C SER A 194 -4.62 3.67 2.36
N PHE A 195 -4.26 3.57 1.08
CA PHE A 195 -4.46 4.62 0.08
C PHE A 195 -5.60 4.20 -0.86
N SER A 196 -6.80 4.76 -0.67
CA SER A 196 -8.04 4.41 -1.38
C SER A 196 -8.41 2.92 -1.24
N GLY A 197 -8.41 2.40 -0.01
CA GLY A 197 -8.74 1.01 0.30
C GLY A 197 -10.19 0.81 0.77
N ALA A 198 -10.59 -0.45 0.88
CA ALA A 198 -11.89 -0.86 1.39
C ALA A 198 -11.84 -2.26 1.99
N ILE A 199 -12.87 -2.63 2.78
CA ILE A 199 -13.07 -3.98 3.31
C ILE A 199 -14.30 -4.61 2.64
N LEU A 200 -14.16 -5.84 2.16
CA LEU A 200 -15.27 -6.65 1.71
C LEU A 200 -15.79 -7.49 2.89
N SER A 201 -17.08 -7.35 3.19
CA SER A 201 -17.73 -8.14 4.24
C SER A 201 -18.97 -8.83 3.72
N ARG A 202 -19.16 -10.10 4.10
CA ARG A 202 -20.34 -10.91 3.81
C ARG A 202 -21.38 -10.85 4.94
N GLU A 203 -21.13 -10.02 5.96
CA GLU A 203 -22.01 -9.85 7.13
C GLU A 203 -22.88 -8.59 7.04
N GLY A 204 -22.82 -7.86 5.92
CA GLY A 204 -23.56 -6.62 5.71
C GLY A 204 -23.09 -5.44 6.54
N LYS A 205 -21.98 -5.60 7.23
CA LYS A 205 -21.31 -4.62 8.09
C LYS A 205 -19.86 -5.03 8.30
N VAL A 206 -19.04 -4.09 8.74
CA VAL A 206 -17.68 -4.38 9.23
C VAL A 206 -17.73 -4.30 10.75
N ASP A 207 -17.48 -5.42 11.40
CA ASP A 207 -17.30 -5.53 12.85
C ASP A 207 -15.99 -6.25 13.15
N PHE A 208 -15.42 -6.00 14.33
CA PHE A 208 -14.18 -6.61 14.77
C PHE A 208 -14.42 -7.37 16.07
N LYS A 209 -13.86 -8.58 16.19
CA LYS A 209 -13.88 -9.39 17.42
C LYS A 209 -12.83 -8.94 18.42
N THR A 210 -11.67 -8.51 17.89
CA THR A 210 -10.60 -7.86 18.66
C THR A 210 -10.28 -6.53 18.01
N ASP A 211 -9.68 -5.61 18.75
CA ASP A 211 -9.30 -4.30 18.19
C ASP A 211 -8.25 -4.50 17.10
N PRO A 212 -8.48 -3.97 15.87
CA PRO A 212 -7.47 -3.94 14.83
C PRO A 212 -6.30 -3.04 15.24
N CYS A 213 -5.15 -3.27 14.62
CA CYS A 213 -4.00 -2.39 14.82
C CYS A 213 -4.28 -0.95 14.36
N PRO A 214 -3.48 0.04 14.79
CA PRO A 214 -3.61 1.42 14.35
C PRO A 214 -3.69 1.52 12.82
N THR A 215 -4.67 2.27 12.31
CA THR A 215 -4.95 2.33 10.86
C THR A 215 -4.92 3.76 10.35
N LEU A 216 -4.09 4.03 9.33
CA LEU A 216 -4.11 5.27 8.54
C LEU A 216 -4.90 5.03 7.26
N MET A 217 -5.87 5.88 6.99
CA MET A 217 -6.68 5.86 5.77
C MET A 217 -6.60 7.21 5.06
N LEU A 218 -6.26 7.20 3.78
CA LEU A 218 -6.36 8.35 2.88
C LEU A 218 -7.33 7.98 1.75
N HIS A 219 -8.36 8.80 1.53
CA HIS A 219 -9.40 8.46 0.55
C HIS A 219 -10.05 9.70 -0.07
N GLY A 220 -10.19 9.70 -1.41
CA GLY A 220 -10.92 10.74 -2.13
C GLY A 220 -12.42 10.60 -1.93
N THR A 221 -13.11 11.70 -1.60
CA THR A 221 -14.56 11.67 -1.31
C THR A 221 -15.41 11.37 -2.54
N SER A 222 -14.87 11.59 -3.73
CA SER A 222 -15.51 11.32 -5.04
C SER A 222 -15.04 10.02 -5.70
N ASP A 223 -14.28 9.16 -4.99
CA ASP A 223 -13.78 7.90 -5.53
C ASP A 223 -14.94 6.98 -5.94
N LYS A 224 -14.97 6.64 -7.25
CA LYS A 224 -15.98 5.76 -7.87
C LYS A 224 -15.42 4.37 -8.20
N LEU A 225 -14.11 4.21 -8.15
CA LEU A 225 -13.45 2.94 -8.44
C LEU A 225 -13.42 2.07 -7.19
N VAL A 226 -12.84 2.56 -6.10
CA VAL A 226 -12.98 1.99 -4.76
C VAL A 226 -13.92 2.91 -3.98
N PRO A 227 -15.15 2.48 -3.67
CA PRO A 227 -16.16 3.38 -3.13
C PRO A 227 -15.69 4.02 -1.82
N TYR A 228 -15.67 5.35 -1.75
CA TYR A 228 -15.35 6.09 -0.53
C TYR A 228 -16.27 5.69 0.64
N ASN A 229 -17.58 5.57 0.40
CA ASN A 229 -18.53 5.12 1.41
C ASN A 229 -18.72 3.61 1.38
N GLN A 230 -19.80 3.15 0.75
CA GLN A 230 -20.09 1.72 0.64
C GLN A 230 -20.92 1.39 -0.61
N ILE A 231 -20.72 0.19 -1.13
CA ILE A 231 -21.67 -0.48 -2.01
C ILE A 231 -22.16 -1.71 -1.27
N LYS A 232 -23.47 -1.85 -1.10
CA LYS A 232 -24.08 -2.95 -0.34
C LYS A 232 -25.26 -3.55 -1.06
N LEU A 233 -25.29 -4.89 -1.11
CA LEU A 233 -26.41 -5.67 -1.60
C LEU A 233 -26.66 -6.81 -0.59
N PHE A 234 -27.77 -6.75 0.13
CA PHE A 234 -28.10 -7.64 1.24
C PHE A 234 -26.97 -7.67 2.30
N ASN A 235 -26.42 -8.84 2.57
CA ASN A 235 -25.33 -9.02 3.53
C ASN A 235 -23.93 -8.86 2.92
N LEU A 236 -23.85 -8.66 1.61
CA LEU A 236 -22.59 -8.41 0.94
C LEU A 236 -22.36 -6.91 0.86
N GLY A 237 -21.24 -6.42 1.38
CA GLY A 237 -20.89 -5.01 1.36
C GLY A 237 -19.39 -4.79 1.09
N PHE A 238 -19.12 -3.73 0.36
CA PHE A 238 -17.78 -3.22 0.13
C PHE A 238 -17.69 -1.84 0.76
N PHE A 239 -16.90 -1.70 1.80
CA PHE A 239 -16.91 -0.56 2.71
C PHE A 239 -15.60 0.22 2.60
N GLY A 240 -15.63 1.42 2.07
CA GLY A 240 -14.48 2.31 1.93
C GLY A 240 -14.21 3.16 3.17
N GLY A 241 -13.13 3.96 3.10
CA GLY A 241 -12.60 4.72 4.23
C GLY A 241 -13.63 5.58 4.94
N GLY A 242 -14.47 6.33 4.20
CA GLY A 242 -15.53 7.17 4.78
C GLY A 242 -16.54 6.39 5.61
N LYS A 243 -16.87 5.15 5.19
CA LYS A 243 -17.79 4.28 5.94
C LYS A 243 -17.11 3.54 7.09
N LEU A 244 -15.85 3.17 6.92
CA LEU A 244 -15.07 2.49 7.96
C LEU A 244 -14.86 3.39 9.18
N VAL A 245 -14.65 4.70 8.98
CA VAL A 245 -14.54 5.68 10.08
C VAL A 245 -15.71 5.60 11.06
N ASP A 246 -16.95 5.41 10.58
CA ASP A 246 -18.11 5.24 11.47
C ASP A 246 -17.93 4.04 12.42
N ARG A 247 -17.26 2.98 11.92
CA ARG A 247 -17.02 1.77 12.73
C ARG A 247 -15.89 2.00 13.71
N PHE A 248 -14.78 2.60 13.26
CA PHE A 248 -13.67 2.95 14.12
C PHE A 248 -14.10 3.89 15.26
N LYS A 249 -14.91 4.91 14.98
CA LYS A 249 -15.50 5.80 16.00
C LYS A 249 -16.36 5.03 16.98
N LYS A 250 -17.25 4.17 16.48
CA LYS A 250 -18.18 3.41 17.32
C LYS A 250 -17.48 2.55 18.35
N TYR A 251 -16.34 1.99 18.00
CA TYR A 251 -15.55 1.08 18.86
C TYR A 251 -14.40 1.80 19.57
N GLY A 252 -14.20 3.10 19.34
CA GLY A 252 -13.09 3.85 19.95
C GLY A 252 -11.71 3.36 19.51
N LEU A 253 -11.59 2.92 18.26
CA LEU A 253 -10.36 2.34 17.72
C LEU A 253 -9.31 3.40 17.40
N ASN A 254 -8.06 2.98 17.25
CA ASN A 254 -6.93 3.85 16.94
C ASN A 254 -6.82 4.06 15.42
N TYR A 255 -7.12 5.27 14.92
CA TYR A 255 -7.07 5.56 13.48
C TYR A 255 -6.72 7.01 13.18
N ASN A 256 -6.16 7.22 11.99
CA ASN A 256 -6.07 8.52 11.35
C ASN A 256 -6.80 8.42 9.99
N MET A 257 -7.73 9.32 9.71
CA MET A 257 -8.45 9.41 8.44
C MET A 257 -8.30 10.79 7.83
N PHE A 258 -7.88 10.83 6.58
CA PHE A 258 -7.78 12.03 5.76
C PHE A 258 -8.75 11.93 4.59
N HIS A 259 -9.79 12.75 4.60
CA HIS A 259 -10.80 12.85 3.57
C HIS A 259 -10.37 13.92 2.57
N PHE A 260 -10.02 13.52 1.36
CA PHE A 260 -9.66 14.46 0.29
C PHE A 260 -10.92 14.87 -0.47
N VAL A 261 -11.36 16.12 -0.25
CA VAL A 261 -12.61 16.64 -0.79
C VAL A 261 -12.53 16.74 -2.31
N ASP A 262 -13.57 16.19 -2.98
CA ASP A 262 -13.73 16.15 -4.43
C ASP A 262 -12.65 15.37 -5.22
N TYR A 263 -11.63 14.83 -4.55
CA TYR A 263 -10.70 13.88 -5.15
C TYR A 263 -11.36 12.53 -5.43
N GLY A 264 -10.96 11.90 -6.54
CA GLY A 264 -11.35 10.55 -6.93
C GLY A 264 -10.35 9.50 -6.49
N HIS A 265 -10.08 8.54 -7.39
CA HIS A 265 -9.20 7.41 -7.12
C HIS A 265 -7.70 7.78 -7.16
N GLU A 266 -7.34 8.95 -7.64
CA GLU A 266 -5.95 9.45 -7.67
C GLU A 266 -5.28 9.47 -6.29
N ILE A 267 -6.05 9.47 -5.20
CA ILE A 267 -5.49 9.38 -3.84
C ILE A 267 -4.78 8.04 -3.60
N ALA A 268 -5.08 7.01 -4.38
CA ALA A 268 -4.34 5.76 -4.35
C ALA A 268 -2.84 5.94 -4.68
N GLU A 269 -2.48 6.99 -5.43
CA GLU A 269 -1.11 7.31 -5.86
C GLU A 269 -0.48 8.44 -5.02
N SER A 270 -1.16 8.93 -3.99
CA SER A 270 -0.75 10.11 -3.22
C SER A 270 0.40 9.86 -2.22
N MET A 271 0.96 8.66 -2.16
CA MET A 271 1.93 8.27 -1.11
C MET A 271 3.13 9.21 -1.03
N GLY A 272 3.72 9.59 -2.17
CA GLY A 272 4.87 10.49 -2.20
C GLY A 272 4.55 11.93 -1.79
N THR A 273 3.32 12.40 -1.99
CA THR A 273 2.88 13.77 -1.68
C THR A 273 2.30 13.91 -0.27
N THR A 274 1.91 12.80 0.35
CA THR A 274 1.33 12.76 1.71
C THR A 274 2.25 12.12 2.74
N LEU A 275 3.56 12.14 2.48
CA LEU A 275 4.56 11.46 3.31
C LEU A 275 4.53 11.90 4.77
N ASP A 276 4.40 13.18 5.05
CA ASP A 276 4.34 13.75 6.42
C ASP A 276 3.19 13.20 7.24
N LEU A 277 2.03 12.96 6.62
CA LEU A 277 0.89 12.34 7.31
C LEU A 277 1.23 10.92 7.73
N GLN A 278 1.94 10.18 6.87
CA GLN A 278 2.39 8.81 7.11
C GLN A 278 3.45 8.75 8.21
N ILE A 279 4.51 9.57 8.10
CA ILE A 279 5.57 9.64 9.11
C ILE A 279 4.98 9.99 10.47
N LYS A 280 4.08 10.98 10.52
CA LYS A 280 3.43 11.37 11.77
C LYS A 280 2.58 10.27 12.39
N PHE A 281 1.87 9.50 11.57
CA PHE A 281 1.13 8.32 12.01
C PHE A 281 2.08 7.24 12.54
N LEU A 282 3.12 6.89 11.78
CA LEU A 282 4.11 5.89 12.18
C LEU A 282 4.78 6.25 13.50
N GLU A 283 5.21 7.49 13.67
CA GLU A 283 5.84 7.95 14.90
C GLU A 283 4.91 7.91 16.10
N THR A 284 3.67 8.37 15.94
CA THR A 284 2.77 8.60 17.07
C THR A 284 1.96 7.34 17.41
N ASN A 285 1.28 6.78 16.40
CA ASN A 285 0.33 5.70 16.64
C ASN A 285 1.03 4.33 16.71
N VAL A 286 2.07 4.13 15.86
CA VAL A 286 2.79 2.86 15.79
C VAL A 286 3.96 2.83 16.78
N MET A 287 4.97 3.67 16.60
CA MET A 287 6.22 3.58 17.38
C MET A 287 6.04 3.98 18.82
N GLN A 288 5.33 5.09 19.10
CA GLN A 288 5.05 5.54 20.47
C GLN A 288 3.84 4.81 21.10
N LYS A 289 3.14 3.97 20.33
CA LYS A 289 1.95 3.21 20.74
C LYS A 289 0.88 4.12 21.40
N LYS A 290 0.76 5.36 20.91
CA LYS A 290 -0.21 6.32 21.46
C LYS A 290 -1.57 6.12 20.79
N MET A 291 -2.61 6.13 21.61
CA MET A 291 -3.98 6.29 21.13
C MET A 291 -4.15 7.73 20.61
N ARG A 292 -4.09 7.91 19.29
CA ARG A 292 -4.30 9.21 18.65
C ARG A 292 -5.27 9.05 17.49
N ILE A 293 -6.41 9.71 17.63
CA ILE A 293 -7.42 9.79 16.57
C ILE A 293 -7.25 11.12 15.85
N VAL A 294 -7.09 11.05 14.53
CA VAL A 294 -7.09 12.20 13.64
C VAL A 294 -8.16 11.96 12.58
N GLU A 295 -9.03 12.93 12.39
CA GLU A 295 -9.96 12.96 11.27
C GLU A 295 -9.91 14.37 10.68
N ALA A 296 -9.45 14.46 9.44
CA ALA A 296 -9.25 15.74 8.76
C ALA A 296 -9.83 15.71 7.35
N TRP A 297 -10.43 16.83 6.96
CA TRP A 297 -10.92 17.09 5.62
C TRP A 297 -9.94 18.02 4.93
N ILE A 298 -9.41 17.57 3.79
CA ILE A 298 -8.46 18.32 2.98
C ILE A 298 -9.22 18.80 1.74
N ASP A 299 -9.51 20.08 1.72
CA ASP A 299 -10.14 20.79 0.62
C ASP A 299 -9.10 21.70 -0.03
N ASP A 300 -8.18 21.09 -0.75
CA ASP A 300 -7.10 21.75 -1.46
C ASP A 300 -6.89 21.05 -2.81
N PRO A 301 -7.29 21.67 -3.93
CA PRO A 301 -7.21 21.06 -5.25
C PRO A 301 -5.77 20.89 -5.77
N ASP A 302 -4.79 21.45 -5.09
CA ASP A 302 -3.39 21.42 -5.51
C ASP A 302 -2.54 20.39 -4.73
N VAL A 303 -3.12 19.69 -3.74
CA VAL A 303 -2.40 18.67 -2.96
C VAL A 303 -1.86 17.56 -3.84
N PHE A 304 -2.67 17.09 -4.78
CA PHE A 304 -2.26 16.01 -5.67
C PHE A 304 -2.97 16.11 -7.02
N LYS A 305 -2.22 15.95 -8.11
CA LYS A 305 -2.75 15.89 -9.48
C LYS A 305 -2.26 14.59 -10.10
N GLY A 306 -3.02 13.52 -9.91
CA GLY A 306 -2.74 12.21 -10.49
C GLY A 306 -3.53 11.96 -11.76
N ALA A 307 -3.06 11.04 -12.59
CA ALA A 307 -3.66 10.67 -13.87
C ALA A 307 -4.22 9.23 -13.90
N GLY A 308 -4.28 8.55 -12.75
CA GLY A 308 -4.76 7.17 -12.68
C GLY A 308 -6.23 6.99 -13.07
N PRO A 309 -6.69 5.75 -13.31
CA PRO A 309 -8.05 5.46 -13.71
C PRO A 309 -9.06 5.91 -12.65
N GLN A 310 -10.08 6.66 -13.09
CA GLN A 310 -11.10 7.24 -12.20
C GLN A 310 -12.40 6.43 -12.20
N SER A 311 -12.50 5.41 -13.05
CA SER A 311 -13.70 4.59 -13.15
C SER A 311 -13.37 3.12 -13.46
N ARG A 312 -14.34 2.24 -13.15
CA ARG A 312 -14.22 0.81 -13.50
C ARG A 312 -14.06 0.60 -14.99
N LYS A 313 -14.71 1.44 -15.81
CA LYS A 313 -14.60 1.37 -17.26
C LYS A 313 -13.19 1.68 -17.75
N GLU A 314 -12.54 2.67 -17.17
CA GLU A 314 -11.15 3.01 -17.49
C GLU A 314 -10.19 1.90 -17.05
N LEU A 315 -10.39 1.33 -15.86
CA LEU A 315 -9.53 0.28 -15.33
C LEU A 315 -9.73 -1.08 -16.02
N TYR A 316 -10.98 -1.48 -16.26
CA TYR A 316 -11.32 -2.83 -16.75
C TYR A 316 -11.79 -2.88 -18.21
N GLY A 317 -11.91 -1.72 -18.89
CA GLY A 317 -12.33 -1.64 -20.28
C GLY A 317 -13.82 -1.94 -20.54
N ASN A 318 -14.70 -1.78 -19.55
CA ASN A 318 -16.13 -2.14 -19.58
C ASN A 318 -17.05 -0.93 -19.57
#